data_588f7c63a2d0453902d5bb9eb57e6f68
#
_entry.id   588f7c63a2d0453902d5bb9eb57e6f68
#
_cell.length_a   1.000
_cell.length_b   1.000
_cell.length_c   1.000
_cell.angle_alpha   90.00
_cell.angle_beta   90.00
_cell.angle_gamma   90.00
#
_symmetry.space_group_name_H-M   'P 1'
#
loop_
_entity.id
_entity.type
_entity.pdbx_description
1 polymer ?
#
loop_
_entity_poly.entity_id
_entity_poly.type
_entity_poly.pdbx_seq_one_letter_code
_entity_poly.pdbx_strand_id
1 'polypeptide(L)'
;MTEVTVDAVEDVGTRTVALALETPDGFDAEPGQFLLVRATVDGVEETGYYTLSSPDTDGTMEITVEYVPEGTLAPWLAERTPGDVVEVEGPFGDVRYTGDGPAVVLAEGPGIGPAVGIAERAREDGHDATVVFWGENPPHRDRLDALEADGATVLVVESLDEAVDTIAEAADATVYVFGFESFVRDATTVAEAAGADDVRAESFGPR
;
A
#
# COMPACT_ATOMS: atom_id res chain seq x y z
N MET A 1 1.78 19.12 -10.70
CA MET A 1 2.58 18.01 -11.28
C MET A 1 4.04 18.37 -11.18
N THR A 2 4.86 17.44 -10.71
CA THR A 2 6.31 17.57 -10.58
C THR A 2 6.95 16.37 -11.26
N GLU A 3 8.00 16.62 -12.07
CA GLU A 3 8.83 15.54 -12.62
C GLU A 3 9.69 14.95 -11.50
N VAL A 4 9.69 13.61 -11.39
CA VAL A 4 10.52 12.87 -10.45
C VAL A 4 11.26 11.76 -11.17
N THR A 5 12.46 11.44 -10.69
CA THR A 5 13.30 10.39 -11.26
C THR A 5 12.94 9.04 -10.64
N VAL A 6 12.90 8.01 -11.45
CA VAL A 6 12.86 6.62 -10.98
C VAL A 6 14.22 6.26 -10.40
N ASP A 7 14.26 5.90 -9.12
CA ASP A 7 15.48 5.46 -8.43
C ASP A 7 15.68 3.94 -8.58
N ALA A 8 14.62 3.16 -8.40
CA ALA A 8 14.65 1.72 -8.55
C ALA A 8 13.31 1.15 -9.04
N VAL A 9 13.35 -0.02 -9.66
CA VAL A 9 12.18 -0.85 -9.97
C VAL A 9 12.53 -2.29 -9.55
N GLU A 10 11.75 -2.85 -8.63
CA GLU A 10 11.97 -4.19 -8.11
C GLU A 10 10.75 -5.08 -8.38
N ASP A 11 10.99 -6.32 -8.82
CA ASP A 11 9.93 -7.34 -8.91
C ASP A 11 9.62 -7.84 -7.50
N VAL A 12 8.42 -7.55 -7.00
CA VAL A 12 7.99 -7.91 -5.65
C VAL A 12 6.91 -8.98 -5.61
N GLY A 13 6.48 -9.45 -6.78
CA GLY A 13 5.45 -10.49 -6.89
C GLY A 13 4.95 -10.69 -8.30
N THR A 14 4.02 -11.62 -8.49
CA THR A 14 3.47 -11.94 -9.81
C THR A 14 2.81 -10.71 -10.44
N ARG A 15 3.45 -10.16 -11.49
CA ARG A 15 3.00 -8.94 -12.18
C ARG A 15 2.85 -7.74 -11.22
N THR A 16 3.76 -7.65 -10.27
CA THR A 16 3.76 -6.57 -9.28
C THR A 16 5.17 -6.08 -9.07
N VAL A 17 5.38 -4.80 -9.25
CA VAL A 17 6.66 -4.15 -9.00
C VAL A 17 6.53 -3.08 -7.91
N ALA A 18 7.60 -2.88 -7.16
CA ALA A 18 7.83 -1.71 -6.35
C ALA A 18 8.61 -0.69 -7.18
N LEU A 19 8.09 0.52 -7.29
CA LEU A 19 8.69 1.62 -8.02
C LEU A 19 9.12 2.69 -7.02
N ALA A 20 10.42 2.81 -6.78
CA ALA A 20 11.00 3.87 -5.96
C ALA A 20 11.25 5.12 -6.82
N LEU A 21 10.80 6.25 -6.33
CA LEU A 21 10.88 7.56 -6.96
C LEU A 21 11.67 8.52 -6.07
N GLU A 22 12.50 9.38 -6.62
CA GLU A 22 13.12 10.47 -5.87
C GLU A 22 12.04 11.38 -5.29
N THR A 23 12.12 11.67 -4.00
CA THR A 23 11.18 12.57 -3.34
C THR A 23 11.47 14.03 -3.72
N PRO A 24 10.49 14.78 -4.25
CA PRO A 24 10.66 16.18 -4.57
C PRO A 24 10.92 17.05 -3.33
N ASP A 25 11.65 18.14 -3.49
CA ASP A 25 11.90 19.12 -2.42
C ASP A 25 10.59 19.62 -1.79
N GLY A 26 10.47 19.44 -0.46
CA GLY A 26 9.31 19.89 0.30
C GLY A 26 8.07 19.02 0.16
N PHE A 27 8.20 17.85 -0.47
CA PHE A 27 7.16 16.83 -0.45
C PHE A 27 7.24 16.06 0.87
N ASP A 28 6.09 15.88 1.53
CA ASP A 28 5.96 15.15 2.77
C ASP A 28 4.62 14.42 2.76
N ALA A 29 4.65 13.12 3.03
CA ALA A 29 3.46 12.29 3.00
C ALA A 29 3.52 11.19 4.08
N GLU A 30 2.35 10.87 4.60
CA GLU A 30 2.16 9.77 5.56
C GLU A 30 1.82 8.46 4.83
N PRO A 31 2.23 7.28 5.35
CA PRO A 31 1.87 6.00 4.79
C PRO A 31 0.35 5.83 4.66
N GLY A 32 -0.11 5.36 3.49
CA GLY A 32 -1.52 5.26 3.14
C GLY A 32 -2.03 6.37 2.22
N GLN A 33 -1.34 7.52 2.16
CA GLN A 33 -1.64 8.54 1.14
C GLN A 33 -1.21 8.07 -0.25
N PHE A 34 -1.74 8.71 -1.30
CA PHE A 34 -1.49 8.31 -2.68
C PHE A 34 -1.04 9.46 -3.56
N LEU A 35 -0.46 9.11 -4.69
CA LEU A 35 -0.04 9.99 -5.77
C LEU A 35 -0.94 9.82 -6.98
N LEU A 36 -1.18 10.90 -7.71
CA LEU A 36 -1.56 10.85 -9.10
C LEU A 36 -0.26 10.78 -9.93
N VAL A 37 -0.08 9.69 -10.66
CA VAL A 37 1.03 9.51 -11.60
C VAL A 37 0.53 9.75 -13.01
N ARG A 38 1.32 10.51 -13.81
CA ARG A 38 1.04 10.81 -15.22
C ARG A 38 2.22 10.38 -16.06
N ALA A 39 1.93 9.84 -17.23
CA ALA A 39 2.92 9.57 -18.27
C ALA A 39 2.30 9.69 -19.66
N THR A 40 3.15 9.90 -20.67
CA THR A 40 2.74 9.78 -22.08
C THR A 40 3.16 8.41 -22.60
N VAL A 41 2.19 7.55 -22.85
CA VAL A 41 2.38 6.19 -23.37
C VAL A 41 1.88 6.15 -24.80
N ASP A 42 2.74 5.79 -25.76
CA ASP A 42 2.41 5.75 -27.20
C ASP A 42 1.77 7.05 -27.75
N GLY A 43 2.15 8.20 -27.18
CA GLY A 43 1.64 9.52 -27.57
C GLY A 43 0.27 9.88 -26.96
N VAL A 44 -0.23 9.10 -26.02
CA VAL A 44 -1.46 9.34 -25.26
C VAL A 44 -1.09 9.64 -23.81
N GLU A 45 -1.69 10.69 -23.24
CA GLU A 45 -1.55 10.99 -21.83
C GLU A 45 -2.40 10.02 -21.01
N GLU A 46 -1.74 9.30 -20.09
CA GLU A 46 -2.33 8.35 -19.17
C GLU A 46 -2.11 8.82 -17.74
N THR A 47 -3.09 8.55 -16.87
CA THR A 47 -3.01 8.87 -15.45
C THR A 47 -3.49 7.71 -14.59
N GLY A 48 -2.91 7.57 -13.39
CA GLY A 48 -3.33 6.57 -12.41
C GLY A 48 -3.04 7.02 -10.99
N TYR A 49 -3.82 6.54 -10.05
CA TYR A 49 -3.60 6.76 -8.62
C TYR A 49 -2.86 5.57 -8.03
N TYR A 50 -1.80 5.85 -7.27
CA TYR A 50 -0.97 4.82 -6.64
C TYR A 50 -0.71 5.20 -5.19
N THR A 51 -1.07 4.31 -4.28
CA THR A 51 -0.85 4.51 -2.85
C THR A 51 0.61 4.26 -2.50
N LEU A 52 1.16 5.10 -1.62
CA LEU A 52 2.53 4.98 -1.13
C LEU A 52 2.71 3.67 -0.37
N SER A 53 3.80 2.99 -0.64
CA SER A 53 4.21 1.73 0.00
C SER A 53 5.47 1.87 0.87
N SER A 54 6.08 3.05 0.90
CA SER A 54 7.19 3.37 1.82
C SER A 54 6.66 3.84 3.19
N PRO A 55 7.41 3.58 4.30
CA PRO A 55 7.04 4.04 5.64
C PRO A 55 7.21 5.54 5.83
N ASP A 56 8.06 6.16 5.04
CA ASP A 56 8.31 7.60 4.97
C ASP A 56 8.62 8.06 3.54
N THR A 57 8.95 9.32 3.37
CA THR A 57 9.34 9.90 2.08
C THR A 57 10.71 10.56 2.12
N ASP A 58 11.58 10.12 3.03
CA ASP A 58 12.93 10.66 3.20
C ASP A 58 13.87 10.20 2.07
N GLY A 59 14.10 11.09 1.10
CA GLY A 59 14.95 10.85 -0.06
C GLY A 59 14.26 10.13 -1.21
N THR A 60 13.50 9.06 -0.92
CA THR A 60 12.70 8.32 -1.89
C THR A 60 11.30 8.05 -1.38
N MET A 61 10.35 7.96 -2.27
CA MET A 61 8.98 7.49 -2.02
C MET A 61 8.70 6.29 -2.92
N GLU A 62 7.97 5.30 -2.43
CA GLU A 62 7.70 4.07 -3.17
C GLU A 62 6.20 3.90 -3.42
N ILE A 63 5.87 3.37 -4.59
CA ILE A 63 4.53 2.90 -4.94
C ILE A 63 4.57 1.44 -5.38
N THR A 64 3.53 0.68 -5.05
CA THR A 64 3.34 -0.68 -5.54
C THR A 64 2.43 -0.67 -6.76
N VAL A 65 2.92 -1.24 -7.86
CA VAL A 65 2.23 -1.26 -9.16
C VAL A 65 1.92 -2.69 -9.54
N GLU A 66 0.65 -3.10 -9.40
CA GLU A 66 0.13 -4.33 -10.00
C GLU A 66 -0.33 -4.03 -11.44
N TYR A 67 0.01 -4.89 -12.39
CA TYR A 67 -0.33 -4.67 -13.79
C TYR A 67 -0.92 -5.90 -14.47
N VAL A 68 -1.78 -5.64 -15.43
CA VAL A 68 -2.24 -6.64 -16.41
C VAL A 68 -1.63 -6.33 -17.76
N PRO A 69 -1.23 -7.33 -18.57
CA PRO A 69 -0.53 -7.09 -19.84
C PRO A 69 -1.30 -6.21 -20.84
N GLU A 70 -2.62 -6.18 -20.74
CA GLU A 70 -3.51 -5.40 -21.61
C GLU A 70 -3.70 -3.96 -21.13
N GLY A 71 -3.17 -3.62 -19.94
CA GLY A 71 -3.18 -2.26 -19.40
C GLY A 71 -2.24 -1.34 -20.17
N THR A 72 -2.30 -0.05 -19.89
CA THR A 72 -1.45 0.97 -20.54
C THR A 72 -0.40 1.52 -19.59
N LEU A 73 -0.83 2.27 -18.56
CA LEU A 73 0.09 2.97 -17.65
C LEU A 73 0.86 2.00 -16.72
N ALA A 74 0.17 1.05 -16.08
CA ALA A 74 0.81 0.17 -15.11
C ALA A 74 1.88 -0.75 -15.73
N PRO A 75 1.67 -1.41 -16.90
CA PRO A 75 2.74 -2.11 -17.59
C PRO A 75 3.89 -1.18 -18.01
N TRP A 76 3.57 0.04 -18.48
CA TRP A 76 4.59 1.02 -18.84
C TRP A 76 5.43 1.42 -17.62
N LEU A 77 4.82 1.63 -16.43
CA LEU A 77 5.54 1.90 -15.20
C LEU A 77 6.44 0.72 -14.78
N ALA A 78 5.95 -0.51 -14.93
CA ALA A 78 6.73 -1.71 -14.61
C ALA A 78 7.97 -1.92 -15.49
N GLU A 79 8.02 -1.29 -16.67
CA GLU A 79 9.16 -1.33 -17.59
C GLU A 79 10.15 -0.16 -17.38
N ARG A 80 9.93 0.71 -16.39
CA ARG A 80 10.86 1.80 -16.11
C ARG A 80 12.19 1.29 -15.59
N THR A 81 13.19 2.13 -15.74
CA THR A 81 14.56 1.85 -15.27
C THR A 81 15.08 3.07 -14.51
N PRO A 82 16.05 2.90 -13.61
CA PRO A 82 16.68 4.01 -12.92
C PRO A 82 17.13 5.12 -13.87
N GLY A 83 16.74 6.36 -13.56
CA GLY A 83 16.99 7.53 -14.38
C GLY A 83 15.84 7.91 -15.32
N ASP A 84 14.83 7.05 -15.51
CA ASP A 84 13.60 7.44 -16.21
C ASP A 84 12.84 8.51 -15.39
N VAL A 85 11.97 9.27 -16.06
CA VAL A 85 11.22 10.35 -15.42
C VAL A 85 9.72 10.07 -15.54
N VAL A 86 9.00 10.34 -14.46
CA VAL A 86 7.53 10.32 -14.40
C VAL A 86 7.02 11.62 -13.78
N GLU A 87 5.80 12.01 -14.06
CA GLU A 87 5.17 13.17 -13.43
C GLU A 87 4.26 12.71 -12.29
N VAL A 88 4.38 13.36 -11.13
CA VAL A 88 3.54 13.07 -9.95
C VAL A 88 2.86 14.33 -9.42
N GLU A 89 1.74 14.12 -8.76
CA GLU A 89 1.05 15.13 -7.98
C GLU A 89 0.51 14.49 -6.70
N GLY A 90 0.60 15.20 -5.57
CA GLY A 90 0.16 14.71 -4.28
C GLY A 90 0.86 15.43 -3.12
N PRO A 91 0.80 14.86 -1.90
CA PRO A 91 0.03 13.67 -1.55
C PRO A 91 -1.48 13.93 -1.51
N PHE A 92 -2.26 12.90 -1.78
CA PHE A 92 -3.71 12.90 -1.64
C PHE A 92 -4.15 11.81 -0.66
N GLY A 93 -5.41 11.88 -0.22
CA GLY A 93 -6.03 10.87 0.63
C GLY A 93 -6.00 11.23 2.11
N ASP A 94 -7.10 10.85 2.78
CA ASP A 94 -7.29 11.05 4.22
C ASP A 94 -7.04 9.76 5.02
N VAL A 95 -7.00 8.60 4.35
CA VAL A 95 -6.67 7.31 4.95
C VAL A 95 -5.16 7.18 5.05
N ARG A 96 -4.64 7.44 6.25
CA ARG A 96 -3.20 7.48 6.51
C ARG A 96 -2.89 7.13 7.95
N TYR A 97 -1.70 6.59 8.19
CA TYR A 97 -1.15 6.36 9.52
C TYR A 97 -0.45 7.62 10.02
N THR A 98 -0.80 8.07 11.21
CA THR A 98 -0.32 9.31 11.83
C THR A 98 0.54 9.09 13.07
N GLY A 99 0.97 7.85 13.34
CA GLY A 99 1.83 7.53 14.49
C GLY A 99 1.10 7.45 15.84
N ASP A 100 -0.24 7.42 15.83
CA ASP A 100 -1.04 7.59 17.05
C ASP A 100 -1.28 6.28 17.83
N GLY A 101 -0.74 5.13 17.37
CA GLY A 101 -0.94 3.86 18.07
C GLY A 101 -0.77 2.62 17.17
N PRO A 102 -1.18 1.44 17.67
CA PRO A 102 -1.09 0.21 16.91
C PRO A 102 -1.97 0.22 15.66
N ALA A 103 -1.53 -0.50 14.63
CA ALA A 103 -2.21 -0.58 13.35
C ALA A 103 -2.53 -2.02 12.95
N VAL A 104 -3.76 -2.24 12.46
CA VAL A 104 -4.16 -3.46 11.74
C VAL A 104 -4.44 -3.07 10.30
N VAL A 105 -3.81 -3.71 9.33
CA VAL A 105 -4.03 -3.40 7.92
C VAL A 105 -4.55 -4.63 7.19
N LEU A 106 -5.76 -4.51 6.64
CA LEU A 106 -6.40 -5.53 5.81
C LEU A 106 -6.18 -5.16 4.34
N ALA A 107 -5.59 -6.07 3.58
CA ALA A 107 -5.13 -5.79 2.22
C ALA A 107 -5.53 -6.85 1.19
N GLU A 108 -5.87 -6.40 -0.03
CA GLU A 108 -6.06 -7.22 -1.21
C GLU A 108 -5.25 -6.64 -2.38
N GLY A 109 -4.62 -7.51 -3.18
CA GLY A 109 -3.89 -7.12 -4.38
C GLY A 109 -2.84 -6.03 -4.11
N PRO A 110 -2.86 -4.90 -4.85
CA PRO A 110 -1.90 -3.81 -4.64
C PRO A 110 -2.04 -3.10 -3.29
N GLY A 111 -3.11 -3.38 -2.51
CA GLY A 111 -3.27 -2.90 -1.14
C GLY A 111 -2.20 -3.39 -0.17
N ILE A 112 -1.44 -4.42 -0.56
CA ILE A 112 -0.26 -4.85 0.21
C ILE A 112 0.81 -3.76 0.29
N GLY A 113 0.91 -2.86 -0.72
CA GLY A 113 1.86 -1.75 -0.71
C GLY A 113 1.68 -0.85 0.51
N PRO A 114 0.54 -0.14 0.65
CA PRO A 114 0.28 0.65 1.85
C PRO A 114 0.28 -0.18 3.13
N ALA A 115 -0.07 -1.47 3.08
CA ALA A 115 -0.06 -2.32 4.27
C ALA A 115 1.35 -2.51 4.85
N VAL A 116 2.34 -2.80 4.01
CA VAL A 116 3.73 -2.90 4.50
C VAL A 116 4.27 -1.54 4.95
N GLY A 117 4.00 -0.45 4.22
CA GLY A 117 4.45 0.89 4.61
C GLY A 117 3.89 1.34 5.96
N ILE A 118 2.59 1.15 6.20
CA ILE A 118 1.94 1.45 7.49
C ILE A 118 2.51 0.57 8.61
N ALA A 119 2.66 -0.74 8.36
CA ALA A 119 3.16 -1.66 9.38
C ALA A 119 4.62 -1.36 9.77
N GLU A 120 5.48 -1.07 8.79
CA GLU A 120 6.86 -0.66 9.05
C GLU A 120 6.91 0.62 9.87
N ARG A 121 6.16 1.66 9.47
CA ARG A 121 6.10 2.92 10.21
C ARG A 121 5.57 2.72 11.64
N ALA A 122 4.53 1.92 11.85
CA ALA A 122 4.01 1.62 13.17
C ALA A 122 5.07 0.94 14.06
N ARG A 123 5.85 0.00 13.49
CA ARG A 123 6.95 -0.66 14.20
C ARG A 123 8.09 0.30 14.53
N GLU A 124 8.47 1.18 13.61
CA GLU A 124 9.47 2.23 13.84
C GLU A 124 9.06 3.20 14.96
N ASP A 125 7.77 3.54 15.01
CA ASP A 125 7.19 4.39 16.08
C ASP A 125 7.02 3.62 17.41
N GLY A 126 7.35 2.32 17.46
CA GLY A 126 7.31 1.48 18.66
C GLY A 126 5.93 0.91 18.98
N HIS A 127 5.03 0.89 18.02
CA HIS A 127 3.69 0.33 18.14
C HIS A 127 3.58 -1.09 17.57
N ASP A 128 2.56 -1.82 17.98
CA ASP A 128 2.24 -3.11 17.38
C ASP A 128 1.62 -2.93 15.99
N ALA A 129 1.96 -3.85 15.09
CA ALA A 129 1.44 -3.86 13.73
C ALA A 129 0.94 -5.26 13.35
N THR A 130 -0.19 -5.31 12.65
CA THR A 130 -0.76 -6.52 12.08
C THR A 130 -1.08 -6.29 10.61
N VAL A 131 -0.60 -7.18 9.73
CA VAL A 131 -0.94 -7.20 8.31
C VAL A 131 -1.74 -8.45 8.03
N VAL A 132 -2.93 -8.29 7.46
CA VAL A 132 -3.77 -9.38 6.96
C VAL A 132 -3.89 -9.24 5.45
N PHE A 133 -3.34 -10.17 4.71
CA PHE A 133 -3.46 -10.22 3.26
C PHE A 133 -4.48 -11.27 2.84
N TRP A 134 -5.53 -10.84 2.14
CA TRP A 134 -6.51 -11.74 1.54
C TRP A 134 -6.07 -12.19 0.16
N GLY A 135 -5.75 -13.46 0.03
CA GLY A 135 -5.28 -14.10 -1.20
C GLY A 135 -4.12 -15.04 -0.97
N GLU A 136 -3.53 -15.51 -2.04
CA GLU A 136 -2.35 -16.37 -2.05
C GLU A 136 -1.12 -15.58 -2.51
N ASN A 137 0.07 -15.93 -2.01
CA ASN A 137 1.35 -15.40 -2.48
C ASN A 137 1.41 -13.86 -2.50
N PRO A 138 1.32 -13.20 -1.33
CA PRO A 138 1.37 -11.74 -1.25
C PRO A 138 2.66 -11.19 -1.89
N PRO A 139 2.56 -10.08 -2.64
CA PRO A 139 3.74 -9.30 -3.01
C PRO A 139 4.48 -8.78 -1.76
N HIS A 140 5.70 -8.29 -1.94
CA HIS A 140 6.55 -7.81 -0.82
C HIS A 140 6.87 -8.87 0.24
N ARG A 141 7.03 -10.13 -0.16
CA ARG A 141 7.24 -11.25 0.78
C ARG A 141 8.43 -11.00 1.70
N ASP A 142 9.52 -10.46 1.18
CA ASP A 142 10.72 -10.19 1.98
C ASP A 142 10.46 -9.13 3.07
N ARG A 143 9.65 -8.10 2.78
CA ARG A 143 9.24 -7.10 3.77
C ARG A 143 8.29 -7.67 4.81
N LEU A 144 7.36 -8.53 4.40
CA LEU A 144 6.48 -9.23 5.33
C LEU A 144 7.26 -10.15 6.28
N ASP A 145 8.23 -10.90 5.76
CA ASP A 145 9.11 -11.76 6.57
C ASP A 145 9.95 -10.91 7.54
N ALA A 146 10.43 -9.74 7.12
CA ALA A 146 11.14 -8.80 7.99
C ALA A 146 10.24 -8.22 9.09
N LEU A 147 9.01 -7.87 8.78
CA LEU A 147 8.01 -7.42 9.75
C LEU A 147 7.69 -8.50 10.80
N GLU A 148 7.52 -9.76 10.39
CA GLU A 148 7.35 -10.89 11.32
C GLU A 148 8.58 -11.05 12.24
N ALA A 149 9.78 -10.95 11.68
CA ALA A 149 11.02 -11.05 12.44
C ALA A 149 11.18 -9.90 13.45
N ASP A 150 10.62 -8.71 13.17
CA ASP A 150 10.56 -7.56 14.07
C ASP A 150 9.38 -7.62 15.07
N GLY A 151 8.56 -8.66 15.01
CA GLY A 151 7.47 -8.92 15.96
C GLY A 151 6.10 -8.39 15.53
N ALA A 152 5.92 -8.00 14.28
CA ALA A 152 4.59 -7.77 13.73
C ALA A 152 3.85 -9.10 13.51
N THR A 153 2.53 -9.06 13.49
CA THR A 153 1.70 -10.19 13.10
C THR A 153 1.40 -10.12 11.60
N VAL A 154 1.70 -11.18 10.85
CA VAL A 154 1.38 -11.28 9.42
C VAL A 154 0.51 -12.50 9.17
N LEU A 155 -0.66 -12.30 8.58
CA LEU A 155 -1.57 -13.36 8.19
C LEU A 155 -1.84 -13.32 6.68
N VAL A 156 -1.73 -14.47 6.04
CA VAL A 156 -2.19 -14.68 4.66
C VAL A 156 -3.40 -15.60 4.73
N VAL A 157 -4.57 -15.11 4.32
CA VAL A 157 -5.84 -15.78 4.52
C VAL A 157 -6.59 -15.98 3.21
N GLU A 158 -7.34 -17.08 3.10
CA GLU A 158 -8.25 -17.32 1.99
C GLU A 158 -9.67 -16.80 2.30
N SER A 159 -9.98 -16.59 3.59
CA SER A 159 -11.24 -16.01 4.07
C SER A 159 -10.95 -14.97 5.14
N LEU A 160 -11.64 -13.83 5.09
CA LEU A 160 -11.56 -12.80 6.14
C LEU A 160 -12.03 -13.29 7.51
N ASP A 161 -12.85 -14.33 7.56
CA ASP A 161 -13.28 -14.96 8.82
C ASP A 161 -12.10 -15.53 9.64
N GLU A 162 -10.99 -15.87 8.97
CA GLU A 162 -9.77 -16.37 9.62
C GLU A 162 -9.02 -15.28 10.40
N ALA A 163 -9.28 -14.01 10.08
CA ALA A 163 -8.65 -12.86 10.73
C ALA A 163 -9.47 -12.29 11.92
N VAL A 164 -10.71 -12.73 12.13
CA VAL A 164 -11.63 -12.14 13.12
C VAL A 164 -11.04 -12.12 14.52
N ASP A 165 -10.48 -13.23 14.99
CA ASP A 165 -9.90 -13.32 16.33
C ASP A 165 -8.68 -12.39 16.47
N THR A 166 -7.83 -12.30 15.45
CA THR A 166 -6.66 -11.43 15.44
C THR A 166 -7.05 -9.95 15.45
N ILE A 167 -8.09 -9.57 14.70
CA ILE A 167 -8.61 -8.18 14.72
C ILE A 167 -9.20 -7.87 16.10
N ALA A 168 -9.96 -8.79 16.68
CA ALA A 168 -10.58 -8.61 17.99
C ALA A 168 -9.54 -8.51 19.13
N GLU A 169 -8.41 -9.20 19.02
CA GLU A 169 -7.31 -9.12 19.99
C GLU A 169 -6.56 -7.76 19.92
N ALA A 170 -6.64 -7.05 18.77
CA ALA A 170 -6.06 -5.74 18.55
C ALA A 170 -7.07 -4.59 18.77
N ALA A 171 -7.89 -4.67 19.81
CA ALA A 171 -9.04 -3.78 20.05
C ALA A 171 -8.72 -2.28 20.13
N ASP A 172 -7.49 -1.92 20.49
CA ASP A 172 -7.04 -0.51 20.58
C ASP A 172 -6.39 0.00 19.29
N ALA A 173 -6.31 -0.85 18.25
CA ALA A 173 -5.68 -0.50 16.97
C ALA A 173 -6.65 0.24 16.04
N THR A 174 -6.11 1.18 15.25
CA THR A 174 -6.81 1.65 14.07
C THR A 174 -6.72 0.59 12.97
N VAL A 175 -7.88 0.23 12.40
CA VAL A 175 -7.94 -0.71 11.28
C VAL A 175 -7.94 0.04 9.95
N TYR A 176 -6.99 -0.26 9.10
CA TYR A 176 -6.88 0.27 7.74
C TYR A 176 -7.27 -0.80 6.74
N VAL A 177 -7.99 -0.43 5.69
CA VAL A 177 -8.46 -1.36 4.66
C VAL A 177 -8.10 -0.82 3.28
N PHE A 178 -7.30 -1.57 2.51
CA PHE A 178 -6.86 -1.20 1.16
C PHE A 178 -7.12 -2.32 0.16
N GLY A 179 -7.86 -2.04 -0.90
CA GLY A 179 -8.14 -3.01 -1.94
C GLY A 179 -9.22 -2.54 -2.92
N PHE A 180 -9.81 -3.48 -3.66
CA PHE A 180 -10.92 -3.17 -4.56
C PHE A 180 -12.24 -3.07 -3.80
N GLU A 181 -13.23 -2.43 -4.42
CA GLU A 181 -14.50 -2.05 -3.78
C GLU A 181 -15.21 -3.22 -3.06
N SER A 182 -15.24 -4.42 -3.67
CA SER A 182 -15.87 -5.60 -3.04
C SER A 182 -15.14 -6.04 -1.77
N PHE A 183 -13.82 -6.10 -1.83
CA PHE A 183 -13.00 -6.46 -0.67
C PHE A 183 -13.13 -5.41 0.45
N VAL A 184 -13.00 -4.13 0.12
CA VAL A 184 -13.09 -3.04 1.09
C VAL A 184 -14.40 -3.08 1.86
N ARG A 185 -15.53 -3.28 1.17
CA ARG A 185 -16.84 -3.42 1.81
C ARG A 185 -16.89 -4.60 2.78
N ASP A 186 -16.43 -5.78 2.33
CA ASP A 186 -16.51 -7.02 3.10
C ASP A 186 -15.53 -6.99 4.28
N ALA A 187 -14.30 -6.49 4.07
CA ALA A 187 -13.27 -6.34 5.11
C ALA A 187 -13.68 -5.33 6.19
N THR A 188 -14.28 -4.18 5.79
CA THR A 188 -14.82 -3.21 6.74
C THR A 188 -15.92 -3.84 7.60
N THR A 189 -16.83 -4.61 6.99
CA THR A 189 -17.90 -5.29 7.72
C THR A 189 -17.33 -6.31 8.73
N VAL A 190 -16.31 -7.07 8.35
CA VAL A 190 -15.65 -8.03 9.24
C VAL A 190 -14.92 -7.33 10.39
N ALA A 191 -14.19 -6.25 10.10
CA ALA A 191 -13.48 -5.47 11.13
C ALA A 191 -14.45 -4.87 12.16
N GLU A 192 -15.54 -4.25 11.73
CA GLU A 192 -16.58 -3.72 12.62
C GLU A 192 -17.24 -4.83 13.46
N ALA A 193 -17.53 -5.98 12.85
CA ALA A 193 -18.11 -7.13 13.55
C ALA A 193 -17.14 -7.76 14.57
N ALA A 194 -15.83 -7.67 14.32
CA ALA A 194 -14.78 -8.07 15.27
C ALA A 194 -14.57 -7.07 16.42
N GLY A 195 -15.22 -5.89 16.38
CA GLY A 195 -15.21 -4.90 17.44
C GLY A 195 -14.24 -3.74 17.20
N ALA A 196 -13.75 -3.53 15.97
CA ALA A 196 -12.93 -2.37 15.65
C ALA A 196 -13.78 -1.09 15.73
N ASP A 197 -13.33 -0.11 16.53
CA ASP A 197 -14.01 1.18 16.72
C ASP A 197 -13.60 2.24 15.68
N ASP A 198 -12.36 2.18 15.13
CA ASP A 198 -11.83 3.09 14.10
C ASP A 198 -11.40 2.29 12.87
N VAL A 199 -12.23 2.29 11.84
CA VAL A 199 -11.95 1.64 10.55
C VAL A 199 -11.83 2.71 9.47
N ARG A 200 -10.67 2.77 8.82
CA ARG A 200 -10.35 3.70 7.72
C ARG A 200 -10.12 2.91 6.45
N ALA A 201 -10.83 3.23 5.39
CA ALA A 201 -10.83 2.42 4.18
C ALA A 201 -10.60 3.25 2.91
N GLU A 202 -9.76 2.75 2.02
CA GLU A 202 -9.46 3.32 0.70
C GLU A 202 -9.74 2.26 -0.38
N SER A 203 -10.58 2.62 -1.35
CA SER A 203 -10.91 1.73 -2.47
C SER A 203 -10.19 2.13 -3.74
N PHE A 204 -9.59 1.15 -4.42
CA PHE A 204 -8.92 1.36 -5.72
C PHE A 204 -9.91 1.31 -6.91
N GLY A 205 -11.19 1.35 -6.63
CA GLY A 205 -12.25 1.27 -7.61
C GLY A 205 -12.77 -0.15 -7.83
N PRO A 206 -13.67 -0.33 -8.81
CA PRO A 206 -14.20 -1.66 -9.15
C PRO A 206 -13.12 -2.51 -9.81
N ARG A 207 -13.18 -3.82 -9.55
CA ARG A 207 -12.35 -4.81 -10.25
C ARG A 207 -13.10 -5.38 -11.42
#